data_9f0332eb5de7fcf5887c28d80e926b7b
#
_entry.id   9f0332eb5de7fcf5887c28d80e926b7b
#
_cell.length_a   1.000
_cell.length_b   1.000
_cell.length_c   1.000
_cell.angle_alpha   90.00
_cell.angle_beta   90.00
_cell.angle_gamma   90.00
#
_symmetry.space_group_name_H-M   'P 1'
#
loop_
_entity.id
_entity.type
_entity.pdbx_description
1 polymer ?
#
loop_
_entity_poly.entity_id
_entity_poly.type
_entity_poly.pdbx_seq_one_letter_code
_entity_poly.pdbx_strand_id
1 'polypeptide(L)'
;MKKTQSIIFLLLMCMRSVAQLPEYGLHIQSYPLQNSEFTSMVLEDGKPIETKGDKITLSFNLWVRPDNVFGTVFRIITENNKNIDLMYSVSENDRRFPILVTGDAVHPIQKEVRRETWTSASLTLDVKEGNITVLYDSTEINVNYTDLKGTQKLRFAFGYCPYEGFSLADVASVNLRDISIKRGLQEIRLWKMARHNKEVCYDEISHSPASGKNTRWIIDQYITWKKIHSQQFKSSPSVAFDPTVGTFYIANNKQKLYVFHTDERITDTIQVKGGEFVANYPNQLIYLPEQHQLLSYNLNENLYSFFDPASQSWKGTQVAVQEHDYWNNTLVYNPANSSLISFGGYGHYHYNNKLLICYPYEDTPQRHLNLTNIHPRYSSSCLLYTS
;
A
#
# COMPACT_ATOMS: atom_id res chain seq x y z
N MET A 1 -45.45 1.87 25.73
CA MET A 1 -44.53 2.63 24.85
C MET A 1 -43.07 2.73 25.33
N LYS A 2 -42.75 2.90 26.62
CA LYS A 2 -41.35 2.99 27.10
C LYS A 2 -40.50 1.71 26.94
N LYS A 3 -41.09 0.52 27.01
CA LYS A 3 -40.35 -0.76 26.86
C LYS A 3 -39.90 -1.07 25.42
N THR A 4 -40.68 -0.60 24.42
CA THR A 4 -40.37 -0.83 23.02
C THR A 4 -39.22 0.07 22.53
N GLN A 5 -39.10 1.29 23.06
CA GLN A 5 -38.02 2.20 22.73
C GLN A 5 -36.67 1.70 23.29
N SER A 6 -36.63 1.04 24.45
CA SER A 6 -35.39 0.48 25.01
C SER A 6 -34.86 -0.71 24.21
N ILE A 7 -35.76 -1.53 23.65
CA ILE A 7 -35.36 -2.69 22.82
C ILE A 7 -34.78 -2.24 21.49
N ILE A 8 -35.35 -1.19 20.86
CA ILE A 8 -34.83 -0.61 19.63
C ILE A 8 -33.46 0.05 19.85
N PHE A 9 -33.26 0.69 20.99
CA PHE A 9 -31.95 1.29 21.33
C PHE A 9 -30.88 0.22 21.61
N LEU A 10 -31.25 -0.91 22.22
CA LEU A 10 -30.35 -2.04 22.42
C LEU A 10 -30.00 -2.77 21.12
N LEU A 11 -30.94 -2.91 20.19
CA LEU A 11 -30.72 -3.47 18.86
C LEU A 11 -29.84 -2.55 17.96
N LEU A 12 -29.98 -1.23 18.10
CA LEU A 12 -29.12 -0.25 17.42
C LEU A 12 -27.69 -0.22 17.99
N MET A 13 -27.50 -0.53 19.28
CA MET A 13 -26.17 -0.68 19.86
C MET A 13 -25.47 -2.01 19.46
N CYS A 14 -26.21 -3.03 19.10
CA CYS A 14 -25.64 -4.28 18.59
C CYS A 14 -25.25 -4.25 17.11
N MET A 15 -25.68 -3.24 16.38
CA MET A 15 -25.24 -2.98 14.99
C MET A 15 -24.02 -2.04 14.92
N ARG A 16 -23.14 -2.04 15.90
CA ARG A 16 -21.78 -1.61 15.60
C ARG A 16 -21.21 -2.69 14.69
N SER A 17 -21.27 -2.44 13.39
CA SER A 17 -20.37 -3.10 12.46
C SER A 17 -18.99 -2.95 13.06
N VAL A 18 -18.44 -4.03 13.62
CA VAL A 18 -17.02 -4.11 13.88
C VAL A 18 -16.41 -3.88 12.51
N ALA A 19 -16.00 -2.66 12.24
CA ALA A 19 -15.16 -2.38 11.10
C ALA A 19 -13.94 -3.26 11.34
N GLN A 20 -13.91 -4.35 10.63
CA GLN A 20 -12.81 -5.29 10.67
C GLN A 20 -11.56 -4.47 10.31
N LEU A 21 -10.58 -4.38 11.19
CA LEU A 21 -9.35 -3.62 10.91
C LEU A 21 -8.66 -4.22 9.69
N PRO A 22 -8.10 -3.40 8.80
CA PRO A 22 -7.39 -3.89 7.62
C PRO A 22 -6.38 -4.98 7.98
N GLU A 23 -6.46 -6.12 7.33
CA GLU A 23 -5.44 -7.15 7.45
C GLU A 23 -4.27 -6.81 6.53
N TYR A 24 -3.18 -6.38 7.12
CA TYR A 24 -1.92 -6.12 6.43
C TYR A 24 -0.76 -6.62 7.29
N GLY A 25 0.39 -6.80 6.70
CA GLY A 25 1.58 -7.21 7.43
C GLY A 25 2.52 -8.07 6.60
N LEU A 26 3.57 -8.54 7.26
CA LEU A 26 4.53 -9.50 6.73
C LEU A 26 4.24 -10.89 7.29
N HIS A 27 4.02 -11.86 6.42
CA HIS A 27 3.91 -13.26 6.78
C HIS A 27 5.30 -13.88 6.83
N ILE A 28 5.77 -14.26 8.00
CA ILE A 28 7.05 -14.96 8.18
C ILE A 28 6.89 -16.42 7.77
N GLN A 29 7.49 -16.81 6.65
CA GLN A 29 7.56 -18.20 6.22
C GLN A 29 8.55 -18.98 7.09
N SER A 30 8.14 -20.14 7.54
CA SER A 30 8.90 -21.02 8.42
C SER A 30 8.61 -22.49 8.06
N TYR A 31 8.75 -23.42 8.99
CA TYR A 31 8.42 -24.83 8.78
C TYR A 31 7.06 -25.02 8.06
N PRO A 32 6.93 -26.05 7.20
CA PRO A 32 7.88 -27.14 6.91
C PRO A 32 8.91 -26.83 5.81
N LEU A 33 9.11 -25.58 5.45
CA LEU A 33 10.08 -25.17 4.42
C LEU A 33 11.53 -25.43 4.86
N GLN A 34 12.46 -25.32 3.91
CA GLN A 34 13.89 -25.34 4.20
C GLN A 34 14.35 -23.95 4.69
N ASN A 35 15.44 -23.90 5.45
CA ASN A 35 15.97 -22.64 6.00
C ASN A 35 16.26 -21.58 4.92
N SER A 36 16.66 -21.99 3.72
CA SER A 36 16.88 -21.07 2.58
C SER A 36 15.62 -20.38 2.07
N GLU A 37 14.44 -20.91 2.41
CA GLU A 37 13.11 -20.42 2.01
C GLU A 37 12.42 -19.62 3.13
N PHE A 38 13.01 -19.61 4.34
CA PHE A 38 12.46 -18.86 5.46
C PHE A 38 12.49 -17.35 5.18
N THR A 39 11.47 -16.65 5.66
CA THR A 39 11.45 -15.19 5.57
C THR A 39 12.44 -14.59 6.54
N SER A 40 13.28 -13.70 6.03
CA SER A 40 14.15 -12.80 6.77
C SER A 40 13.70 -11.36 6.53
N MET A 41 13.66 -10.53 7.57
CA MET A 41 13.45 -9.10 7.46
C MET A 41 14.45 -8.38 8.34
N VAL A 42 15.33 -7.58 7.75
CA VAL A 42 16.32 -6.77 8.48
C VAL A 42 15.94 -5.30 8.41
N LEU A 43 15.91 -4.63 9.56
CA LEU A 43 15.63 -3.20 9.62
C LEU A 43 16.86 -2.39 9.22
N GLU A 44 16.66 -1.17 8.69
CA GLU A 44 17.74 -0.25 8.26
C GLU A 44 18.65 -0.83 7.17
N ASP A 45 18.15 -1.79 6.37
CA ASP A 45 18.99 -2.53 5.42
C ASP A 45 20.21 -3.18 6.08
N GLY A 46 20.02 -3.63 7.32
CA GLY A 46 21.06 -4.25 8.15
C GLY A 46 22.05 -3.28 8.79
N LYS A 47 21.89 -1.98 8.60
CA LYS A 47 22.72 -0.97 9.30
C LYS A 47 22.34 -0.90 10.76
N PRO A 48 23.31 -0.68 11.66
CA PRO A 48 23.02 -0.59 13.08
C PRO A 48 22.37 0.75 13.45
N ILE A 49 21.45 0.70 14.40
CA ILE A 49 20.88 1.89 15.05
C ILE A 49 21.66 2.16 16.33
N GLU A 50 22.19 3.38 16.47
CA GLU A 50 22.90 3.80 17.67
C GLU A 50 21.91 4.23 18.76
N THR A 51 22.15 3.78 20.00
CA THR A 51 21.34 4.16 21.17
C THR A 51 21.62 5.59 21.63
N LYS A 52 22.82 6.13 21.39
CA LYS A 52 23.29 7.46 21.86
C LYS A 52 23.13 7.64 23.37
N GLY A 53 23.20 6.55 24.14
CA GLY A 53 23.01 6.58 25.58
C GLY A 53 21.57 6.71 26.07
N ASP A 54 20.60 6.68 25.18
CA ASP A 54 19.16 6.70 25.51
C ASP A 54 18.56 5.30 25.54
N LYS A 55 17.39 5.18 26.14
CA LYS A 55 16.57 3.96 26.02
C LYS A 55 16.10 3.78 24.58
N ILE A 56 16.19 2.55 24.09
CA ILE A 56 15.62 2.15 22.81
C ILE A 56 14.46 1.20 23.09
N THR A 57 13.29 1.54 22.53
CA THR A 57 12.13 0.65 22.60
C THR A 57 11.76 0.18 21.20
N LEU A 58 11.83 -1.14 20.99
CA LEU A 58 11.26 -1.82 19.82
C LEU A 58 9.85 -2.24 20.17
N SER A 59 8.87 -1.88 19.34
CA SER A 59 7.48 -2.31 19.50
C SER A 59 6.95 -2.88 18.19
N PHE A 60 6.06 -3.85 18.25
CA PHE A 60 5.44 -4.45 17.08
C PHE A 60 4.17 -5.21 17.46
N ASN A 61 3.33 -5.49 16.47
CA ASN A 61 2.20 -6.39 16.59
C ASN A 61 2.52 -7.70 15.89
N LEU A 62 2.15 -8.81 16.52
CA LEU A 62 2.32 -10.15 15.97
C LEU A 62 1.03 -10.96 16.06
N TRP A 63 0.84 -11.83 15.09
CA TRP A 63 -0.28 -12.76 15.01
C TRP A 63 0.28 -14.17 14.84
N VAL A 64 0.13 -15.00 15.86
CA VAL A 64 0.73 -16.34 15.87
C VAL A 64 -0.17 -17.28 15.09
N ARG A 65 0.39 -17.92 14.08
CA ARG A 65 -0.33 -18.91 13.28
C ARG A 65 -0.47 -20.24 14.02
N PRO A 66 -1.50 -21.05 13.67
CA PRO A 66 -1.74 -22.33 14.35
C PRO A 66 -0.72 -23.41 14.01
N ASP A 67 0.00 -23.28 12.91
CA ASP A 67 0.86 -24.33 12.33
C ASP A 67 2.10 -24.62 13.19
N ASN A 68 3.04 -23.71 13.32
CA ASN A 68 4.24 -23.93 14.14
C ASN A 68 4.51 -22.71 15.03
N VAL A 69 4.40 -22.91 16.34
CA VAL A 69 4.58 -21.84 17.32
C VAL A 69 5.98 -21.84 17.95
N PHE A 70 6.85 -22.75 17.57
CA PHE A 70 8.22 -22.84 18.09
C PHE A 70 9.18 -21.98 17.26
N GLY A 71 10.19 -21.35 17.91
CA GLY A 71 11.29 -20.67 17.26
C GLY A 71 11.35 -19.17 17.50
N THR A 72 12.25 -18.54 16.76
CA THR A 72 12.61 -17.11 16.90
C THR A 72 11.60 -16.22 16.19
N VAL A 73 11.11 -15.20 16.89
CA VAL A 73 10.30 -14.11 16.34
C VAL A 73 11.21 -13.00 15.82
N PHE A 74 12.11 -12.51 16.68
CA PHE A 74 13.13 -11.54 16.31
C PHE A 74 14.46 -11.80 17.03
N ARG A 75 15.52 -11.22 16.46
CA ARG A 75 16.86 -11.15 17.03
C ARG A 75 17.41 -9.73 16.96
N ILE A 76 17.94 -9.23 18.07
CA ILE A 76 18.75 -8.04 18.14
C ILE A 76 20.19 -8.46 18.36
N ILE A 77 21.11 -7.90 17.58
CA ILE A 77 22.55 -8.12 17.76
C ILE A 77 23.16 -6.82 18.29
N THR A 78 23.83 -6.91 19.43
CA THR A 78 24.51 -5.79 20.09
C THR A 78 25.88 -5.52 19.48
N GLU A 79 26.49 -4.38 19.81
CA GLU A 79 27.85 -4.03 19.37
C GLU A 79 28.91 -5.06 19.82
N ASN A 80 28.69 -5.69 20.97
CA ASN A 80 29.57 -6.72 21.52
C ASN A 80 29.29 -8.13 20.96
N ASN A 81 28.59 -8.23 19.84
CA ASN A 81 28.21 -9.50 19.21
C ASN A 81 27.46 -10.45 20.17
N LYS A 82 26.55 -9.90 20.96
CA LYS A 82 25.61 -10.68 21.79
C LYS A 82 24.21 -10.58 21.18
N ASN A 83 23.44 -11.64 21.37
CA ASN A 83 22.05 -11.67 20.92
C ASN A 83 21.07 -11.37 22.03
N ILE A 84 19.96 -10.75 21.66
CA ILE A 84 18.76 -10.60 22.47
C ILE A 84 17.60 -11.07 21.58
N ASP A 85 16.94 -12.17 21.96
CA ASP A 85 15.93 -12.82 21.13
C ASP A 85 14.59 -12.90 21.84
N LEU A 86 13.51 -12.69 21.13
CA LEU A 86 12.21 -13.16 21.51
C LEU A 86 11.92 -14.46 20.77
N MET A 87 11.62 -15.50 21.50
CA MET A 87 11.34 -16.82 20.95
C MET A 87 10.08 -17.41 21.57
N TYR A 88 9.52 -18.42 20.94
CA TYR A 88 8.52 -19.28 21.52
C TYR A 88 9.11 -20.64 21.89
N SER A 89 8.90 -21.05 23.13
CA SER A 89 9.31 -22.36 23.63
C SER A 89 8.13 -23.32 23.73
N VAL A 90 8.44 -24.60 23.79
CA VAL A 90 7.48 -25.68 24.07
C VAL A 90 7.60 -26.04 25.53
N SER A 91 6.47 -26.12 26.24
CA SER A 91 6.43 -26.71 27.59
C SER A 91 6.03 -28.20 27.52
N GLU A 92 6.21 -28.91 28.62
CA GLU A 92 5.88 -30.34 28.75
C GLU A 92 4.41 -30.68 28.40
N ASN A 93 3.49 -29.72 28.50
CA ASN A 93 2.05 -29.90 28.23
C ASN A 93 1.61 -29.29 26.89
N ASP A 94 2.50 -29.18 25.91
CA ASP A 94 2.26 -28.52 24.61
C ASP A 94 1.80 -27.06 24.69
N ARG A 95 1.91 -26.43 25.85
CA ARG A 95 1.69 -25.00 26.00
C ARG A 95 2.87 -24.24 25.45
N ARG A 96 2.60 -23.12 24.79
CA ARG A 96 3.60 -22.26 24.21
C ARG A 96 3.71 -20.98 25.01
N PHE A 97 4.94 -20.63 25.37
CA PHE A 97 5.25 -19.40 26.10
C PHE A 97 6.31 -18.61 25.36
N PRO A 98 6.20 -17.28 25.35
CA PRO A 98 7.30 -16.45 24.90
C PRO A 98 8.43 -16.50 25.92
N ILE A 99 9.64 -16.53 25.44
CA ILE A 99 10.87 -16.42 26.23
C ILE A 99 11.75 -15.30 25.67
N LEU A 100 12.38 -14.57 26.57
CA LEU A 100 13.48 -13.69 26.20
C LEU A 100 14.78 -14.47 26.40
N VAL A 101 15.66 -14.43 25.39
CA VAL A 101 16.99 -15.01 25.46
C VAL A 101 18.02 -13.88 25.38
N THR A 102 18.96 -13.84 26.33
CA THR A 102 20.04 -12.84 26.37
C THR A 102 21.39 -13.57 26.46
N GLY A 103 22.09 -13.65 25.32
CA GLY A 103 23.24 -14.55 25.21
C GLY A 103 22.83 -16.01 25.49
N ASP A 104 23.35 -16.61 26.56
CA ASP A 104 23.03 -17.99 26.97
C ASP A 104 21.90 -18.08 28.01
N ALA A 105 21.41 -16.97 28.54
CA ALA A 105 20.40 -16.94 29.59
C ALA A 105 18.98 -16.91 29.00
N VAL A 106 18.06 -17.69 29.62
CA VAL A 106 16.65 -17.80 29.21
C VAL A 106 15.76 -17.23 30.31
N HIS A 107 14.87 -16.32 29.91
CA HIS A 107 13.94 -15.64 30.82
C HIS A 107 12.48 -15.91 30.35
N PRO A 108 11.74 -16.81 31.02
CA PRO A 108 10.36 -17.11 30.65
C PRO A 108 9.43 -15.93 30.90
N ILE A 109 8.55 -15.66 29.95
CA ILE A 109 7.44 -14.71 30.12
C ILE A 109 6.19 -15.54 30.44
N GLN A 110 5.67 -15.38 31.66
CA GLN A 110 4.56 -16.21 32.20
C GLN A 110 3.22 -15.81 31.56
N LYS A 111 3.16 -15.96 30.23
CA LYS A 111 1.97 -15.65 29.42
C LYS A 111 1.83 -16.69 28.33
N GLU A 112 0.73 -17.41 28.32
CA GLU A 112 0.43 -18.36 27.25
C GLU A 112 0.22 -17.62 25.91
N VAL A 113 0.80 -18.16 24.84
CA VAL A 113 0.68 -17.60 23.49
C VAL A 113 -0.74 -17.76 22.98
N ARG A 114 -1.38 -16.65 22.65
CA ARG A 114 -2.67 -16.67 21.95
C ARG A 114 -2.42 -16.83 20.46
N ARG A 115 -3.08 -17.81 19.85
CA ARG A 115 -3.04 -18.05 18.41
C ARG A 115 -4.16 -17.26 17.74
N GLU A 116 -3.98 -16.96 16.47
CA GLU A 116 -4.99 -16.34 15.59
C GLU A 116 -5.58 -15.03 16.16
N THR A 117 -4.75 -14.30 16.92
CA THR A 117 -5.12 -13.01 17.51
C THR A 117 -3.92 -12.08 17.46
N TRP A 118 -4.13 -10.83 17.05
CA TRP A 118 -3.09 -9.81 17.13
C TRP A 118 -2.74 -9.51 18.57
N THR A 119 -1.47 -9.65 18.88
CA THR A 119 -0.89 -9.40 20.21
C THR A 119 0.22 -8.36 20.05
N SER A 120 0.26 -7.37 20.93
CA SER A 120 1.34 -6.40 20.95
C SER A 120 2.49 -6.87 21.82
N ALA A 121 3.70 -6.60 21.37
CA ALA A 121 4.92 -6.82 22.13
C ALA A 121 5.83 -5.61 22.06
N SER A 122 6.54 -5.32 23.14
CA SER A 122 7.59 -4.32 23.15
C SER A 122 8.77 -4.74 23.99
N LEU A 123 9.95 -4.28 23.59
CA LEU A 123 11.22 -4.52 24.24
C LEU A 123 11.91 -3.16 24.45
N THR A 124 12.14 -2.79 25.70
CA THR A 124 12.88 -1.56 26.04
C THR A 124 14.26 -1.93 26.56
N LEU A 125 15.27 -1.43 25.88
CA LEU A 125 16.68 -1.58 26.22
C LEU A 125 17.15 -0.31 26.92
N ASP A 126 17.44 -0.40 28.23
CA ASP A 126 18.00 0.70 29.02
C ASP A 126 19.50 0.54 29.09
N VAL A 127 20.22 1.24 28.20
CA VAL A 127 21.67 1.15 28.10
C VAL A 127 22.43 1.85 29.24
N LYS A 128 21.74 2.69 30.02
CA LYS A 128 22.36 3.33 31.22
C LYS A 128 22.43 2.35 32.37
N GLU A 129 21.30 1.71 32.62
CA GLU A 129 21.16 0.78 33.75
C GLU A 129 21.59 -0.65 33.40
N GLY A 130 21.63 -1.01 32.12
CA GLY A 130 21.87 -2.37 31.67
C GLY A 130 20.69 -3.28 31.93
N ASN A 131 19.47 -2.77 31.71
CA ASN A 131 18.22 -3.51 31.93
C ASN A 131 17.44 -3.66 30.65
N ILE A 132 16.72 -4.76 30.56
CA ILE A 132 15.77 -5.06 29.49
C ILE A 132 14.39 -5.22 30.10
N THR A 133 13.42 -4.42 29.64
CA THR A 133 12.02 -4.58 29.98
C THR A 133 11.29 -5.14 28.77
N VAL A 134 10.60 -6.26 28.92
CA VAL A 134 9.72 -6.84 27.89
C VAL A 134 8.29 -6.75 28.35
N LEU A 135 7.45 -6.17 27.53
CA LEU A 135 6.00 -6.21 27.67
C LEU A 135 5.44 -7.08 26.54
N TYR A 136 4.87 -8.21 26.88
CA TYR A 136 4.19 -9.12 25.94
C TYR A 136 2.72 -9.21 26.30
N ASP A 137 1.82 -8.74 25.42
CA ASP A 137 0.40 -8.56 25.73
C ASP A 137 0.23 -7.65 26.99
N SER A 138 -0.13 -8.21 28.11
CA SER A 138 -0.28 -7.50 29.37
C SER A 138 0.73 -7.94 30.44
N THR A 139 1.69 -8.78 30.09
CA THR A 139 2.69 -9.34 31.01
C THR A 139 4.04 -8.68 30.80
N GLU A 140 4.56 -8.11 31.87
CA GLU A 140 5.87 -7.47 31.90
C GLU A 140 6.90 -8.32 32.64
N ILE A 141 8.11 -8.38 32.11
CA ILE A 141 9.29 -8.88 32.80
C ILE A 141 10.45 -7.87 32.71
N ASN A 142 11.26 -7.83 33.75
CA ASN A 142 12.47 -7.00 33.80
C ASN A 142 13.70 -7.91 34.02
N VAL A 143 14.69 -7.74 33.16
CA VAL A 143 15.91 -8.55 33.15
C VAL A 143 17.13 -7.63 33.28
N ASN A 144 18.00 -7.91 34.26
CA ASN A 144 19.28 -7.24 34.34
C ASN A 144 20.25 -7.88 33.33
N TYR A 145 20.78 -7.07 32.41
CA TYR A 145 21.69 -7.51 31.38
C TYR A 145 22.83 -6.49 31.21
N THR A 146 23.87 -6.66 32.02
CA THR A 146 24.97 -5.69 32.14
C THR A 146 25.76 -5.49 30.85
N ASP A 147 25.80 -6.49 29.97
CA ASP A 147 26.47 -6.39 28.66
C ASP A 147 25.84 -5.32 27.73
N LEU A 148 24.65 -4.83 28.10
CA LEU A 148 23.96 -3.76 27.38
C LEU A 148 24.45 -2.36 27.79
N LYS A 149 25.22 -2.21 28.89
CA LYS A 149 25.66 -0.89 29.38
C LYS A 149 26.49 -0.13 28.36
N GLY A 150 26.25 1.18 28.30
CA GLY A 150 26.96 2.09 27.40
C GLY A 150 26.24 2.30 26.06
N THR A 151 26.82 3.10 25.20
CA THR A 151 26.30 3.30 23.85
C THR A 151 26.42 2.00 23.07
N GLN A 152 25.32 1.60 22.42
CA GLN A 152 25.23 0.37 21.65
C GLN A 152 24.92 0.68 20.19
N LYS A 153 25.40 -0.17 19.30
CA LYS A 153 25.00 -0.27 17.90
C LYS A 153 24.19 -1.54 17.71
N LEU A 154 22.88 -1.40 17.51
CA LEU A 154 21.93 -2.48 17.50
C LEU A 154 21.49 -2.82 16.08
N ARG A 155 21.57 -4.09 15.67
CA ARG A 155 21.01 -4.59 14.43
C ARG A 155 19.76 -5.42 14.73
N PHE A 156 18.74 -5.29 13.91
CA PHE A 156 17.42 -5.92 14.13
C PHE A 156 17.08 -6.84 12.98
N ALA A 157 16.73 -8.07 13.27
CA ALA A 157 16.23 -9.03 12.31
C ALA A 157 14.96 -9.71 12.84
N PHE A 158 13.96 -9.87 11.98
CA PHE A 158 12.75 -10.64 12.23
C PHE A 158 12.74 -11.91 11.37
N GLY A 159 12.23 -13.01 11.93
CA GLY A 159 12.25 -14.31 11.30
C GLY A 159 13.66 -14.90 11.24
N TYR A 160 14.08 -15.36 10.05
CA TYR A 160 15.44 -15.88 9.87
C TYR A 160 16.48 -14.77 9.97
N CYS A 161 17.47 -14.96 10.82
CA CYS A 161 18.59 -14.01 10.96
C CYS A 161 19.67 -14.31 9.92
N PRO A 162 19.98 -13.39 8.98
CA PRO A 162 20.93 -13.66 7.91
C PRO A 162 22.40 -13.38 8.28
N TYR A 163 22.65 -12.86 9.49
CA TYR A 163 23.98 -12.48 9.90
C TYR A 163 24.84 -13.71 10.24
N GLU A 164 26.06 -13.74 9.74
CA GLU A 164 27.01 -14.80 10.00
C GLU A 164 27.27 -14.98 11.51
N GLY A 165 27.28 -16.23 11.97
CA GLY A 165 27.40 -16.58 13.39
C GLY A 165 26.12 -16.39 14.21
N PHE A 166 25.06 -15.81 13.64
CA PHE A 166 23.78 -15.56 14.34
C PHE A 166 22.57 -16.20 13.66
N SER A 167 22.76 -17.00 12.64
CA SER A 167 21.67 -17.71 11.98
C SER A 167 21.07 -18.79 12.89
N LEU A 168 19.73 -18.89 12.88
CA LEU A 168 18.99 -19.94 13.60
C LEU A 168 18.11 -20.70 12.60
N ALA A 169 18.05 -22.00 12.79
CA ALA A 169 17.20 -22.87 11.99
C ALA A 169 15.71 -22.79 12.39
N ASP A 170 15.43 -22.39 13.63
CA ASP A 170 14.08 -22.38 14.17
C ASP A 170 13.49 -20.97 14.07
N VAL A 171 12.46 -20.83 13.25
CA VAL A 171 11.73 -19.58 13.01
C VAL A 171 10.25 -19.80 13.35
N ALA A 172 9.70 -18.91 14.16
CA ALA A 172 8.29 -18.98 14.56
C ALA A 172 7.35 -18.60 13.41
N SER A 173 6.24 -19.30 13.29
CA SER A 173 5.17 -19.03 12.33
C SER A 173 4.32 -17.84 12.79
N VAL A 174 4.71 -16.63 12.42
CA VAL A 174 4.01 -15.39 12.81
C VAL A 174 3.76 -14.48 11.60
N ASN A 175 2.74 -13.64 11.76
CA ASN A 175 2.59 -12.45 10.93
C ASN A 175 3.01 -11.23 11.76
N LEU A 176 3.61 -10.23 11.13
CA LEU A 176 4.14 -9.03 11.78
C LEU A 176 3.59 -7.76 11.14
N ARG A 177 3.33 -6.75 11.96
CA ARG A 177 2.99 -5.40 11.50
C ARG A 177 3.35 -4.34 12.54
N ASP A 178 3.31 -3.09 12.12
CA ASP A 178 3.48 -1.90 12.96
C ASP A 178 4.77 -1.95 13.80
N ILE A 179 5.89 -2.28 13.14
CA ILE A 179 7.20 -2.30 13.80
C ILE A 179 7.65 -0.86 14.00
N SER A 180 7.86 -0.46 15.25
CA SER A 180 8.37 0.89 15.55
C SER A 180 9.60 0.85 16.46
N ILE A 181 10.43 1.88 16.33
CA ILE A 181 11.58 2.12 17.21
C ILE A 181 11.47 3.51 17.79
N LYS A 182 11.51 3.58 19.13
CA LYS A 182 11.62 4.84 19.88
C LYS A 182 12.99 4.98 20.51
N ARG A 183 13.49 6.21 20.53
CA ARG A 183 14.65 6.63 21.31
C ARG A 183 14.17 7.58 22.40
N GLY A 184 14.26 7.16 23.67
CA GLY A 184 13.56 7.84 24.74
C GLY A 184 12.06 7.88 24.48
N LEU A 185 11.49 9.09 24.41
CA LEU A 185 10.07 9.29 24.10
C LEU A 185 9.79 9.52 22.60
N GLN A 186 10.82 9.75 21.79
CA GLN A 186 10.68 10.05 20.39
C GLN A 186 10.60 8.78 19.54
N GLU A 187 9.55 8.64 18.75
CA GLU A 187 9.47 7.62 17.71
C GLU A 187 10.37 8.04 16.54
N ILE A 188 11.38 7.21 16.25
CA ILE A 188 12.39 7.49 15.21
C ILE A 188 12.18 6.64 13.96
N ARG A 189 11.41 5.55 14.06
CA ARG A 189 11.08 4.63 12.95
C ARG A 189 9.71 4.03 13.13
N LEU A 190 9.01 3.85 12.01
CA LEU A 190 7.71 3.15 11.95
C LEU A 190 7.55 2.42 10.61
N TRP A 191 7.75 1.11 10.59
CA TRP A 191 7.46 0.25 9.44
C TRP A 191 6.10 -0.42 9.65
N LYS A 192 5.07 0.07 8.99
CA LYS A 192 3.71 -0.51 9.12
C LYS A 192 3.60 -1.90 8.50
N MET A 193 4.43 -2.24 7.53
CA MET A 193 4.31 -3.45 6.71
C MET A 193 3.05 -3.49 5.82
N ALA A 194 2.39 -2.35 5.62
CA ALA A 194 1.22 -2.21 4.78
C ALA A 194 1.57 -1.79 3.34
N ARG A 195 2.68 -1.07 3.18
CA ARG A 195 3.19 -0.59 1.87
C ARG A 195 4.59 -1.12 1.66
N HIS A 196 4.81 -1.77 0.55
CA HIS A 196 6.07 -2.43 0.23
C HIS A 196 6.33 -2.41 -1.28
N ASN A 197 7.59 -2.57 -1.65
CA ASN A 197 8.02 -2.76 -3.03
C ASN A 197 8.85 -4.05 -3.10
N LYS A 198 8.29 -5.11 -3.69
CA LYS A 198 8.90 -6.45 -3.69
C LYS A 198 9.28 -6.88 -2.26
N GLU A 199 10.57 -6.90 -1.93
CA GLU A 199 11.09 -7.37 -0.63
C GLU A 199 11.43 -6.23 0.34
N VAL A 200 11.06 -4.98 0.02
CA VAL A 200 11.41 -3.81 0.84
C VAL A 200 10.16 -3.09 1.32
N CYS A 201 10.13 -2.77 2.61
CA CYS A 201 9.17 -1.87 3.24
C CYS A 201 9.90 -0.63 3.75
N TYR A 202 9.34 0.55 3.54
CA TYR A 202 9.93 1.79 3.98
C TYR A 202 9.25 2.32 5.23
N ASP A 203 10.05 2.83 6.17
CA ASP A 203 9.58 3.52 7.37
C ASP A 203 8.87 4.84 7.02
N GLU A 204 7.78 5.14 7.73
CA GLU A 204 6.93 6.32 7.47
C GLU A 204 7.53 7.64 8.00
N ILE A 205 8.61 7.59 8.80
CA ILE A 205 9.20 8.77 9.43
C ILE A 205 10.39 9.31 8.63
N SER A 206 11.29 8.43 8.23
CA SER A 206 12.56 8.81 7.58
C SER A 206 12.80 8.10 6.25
N HIS A 207 11.83 7.27 5.80
CA HIS A 207 11.93 6.44 4.60
C HIS A 207 13.11 5.44 4.63
N SER A 208 13.56 5.05 5.82
CA SER A 208 14.56 4.00 5.97
C SER A 208 14.01 2.63 5.55
N PRO A 209 14.79 1.83 4.81
CA PRO A 209 14.33 0.54 4.35
C PRO A 209 14.34 -0.52 5.46
N ALA A 210 13.35 -1.39 5.46
CA ALA A 210 13.42 -2.72 6.02
C ALA A 210 13.48 -3.70 4.84
N SER A 211 14.60 -4.40 4.70
CA SER A 211 14.87 -5.27 3.56
C SER A 211 14.65 -6.73 3.92
N GLY A 212 13.86 -7.40 3.10
CA GLY A 212 13.50 -8.79 3.30
C GLY A 212 14.15 -9.75 2.30
N LYS A 213 14.03 -11.02 2.60
CA LYS A 213 14.27 -12.13 1.69
C LYS A 213 13.14 -13.13 1.84
N ASN A 214 12.65 -13.68 0.73
CA ASN A 214 11.51 -14.58 0.71
C ASN A 214 10.26 -13.98 1.40
N THR A 215 10.01 -12.70 1.19
CA THR A 215 8.88 -12.00 1.82
C THR A 215 7.56 -12.45 1.22
N ARG A 216 6.58 -12.66 2.09
CA ARG A 216 5.20 -12.86 1.71
C ARG A 216 4.34 -11.83 2.43
N TRP A 217 3.80 -10.89 1.68
CA TRP A 217 3.00 -9.82 2.24
C TRP A 217 1.54 -10.25 2.40
N ILE A 218 0.97 -9.89 3.55
CA ILE A 218 -0.47 -9.95 3.74
C ILE A 218 -1.00 -8.68 3.08
N ILE A 219 -1.66 -8.85 1.96
CA ILE A 219 -2.32 -7.76 1.26
C ILE A 219 -3.62 -7.49 1.97
N ASP A 220 -3.90 -6.20 2.22
CA ASP A 220 -5.16 -5.76 2.78
C ASP A 220 -6.33 -6.33 1.95
N GLN A 221 -7.06 -7.28 2.53
CA GLN A 221 -8.22 -7.91 1.90
C GLN A 221 -9.42 -6.95 1.81
N TYR A 222 -9.28 -5.72 2.32
CA TYR A 222 -10.33 -4.69 2.22
C TYR A 222 -10.51 -4.13 0.83
N ILE A 223 -9.57 -4.34 -0.07
CA ILE A 223 -9.85 -4.17 -1.49
C ILE A 223 -10.49 -5.46 -2.04
N THR A 224 -11.42 -6.03 -1.33
CA THR A 224 -12.42 -6.88 -1.99
C THR A 224 -13.29 -5.95 -2.82
N TRP A 225 -13.04 -5.93 -4.10
CA TRP A 225 -13.90 -5.23 -5.04
C TRP A 225 -15.33 -5.72 -4.87
N LYS A 226 -16.18 -4.90 -4.26
CA LYS A 226 -17.60 -5.20 -4.20
C LYS A 226 -18.21 -4.73 -5.50
N LYS A 227 -18.79 -5.65 -6.25
CA LYS A 227 -19.54 -5.30 -7.45
C LYS A 227 -20.76 -4.46 -7.07
N ILE A 228 -20.74 -3.17 -7.37
CA ILE A 228 -21.85 -2.24 -7.08
C ILE A 228 -22.78 -2.08 -8.25
N HIS A 229 -22.30 -2.26 -9.49
CA HIS A 229 -23.08 -2.15 -10.72
C HIS A 229 -22.48 -3.04 -11.80
N SER A 230 -23.27 -3.38 -12.82
CA SER A 230 -22.85 -4.11 -14.00
C SER A 230 -23.73 -3.75 -15.18
N GLN A 231 -23.11 -3.33 -16.25
CA GLN A 231 -23.77 -3.06 -17.52
C GLN A 231 -23.00 -3.71 -18.65
N GLN A 232 -23.72 -4.31 -19.58
CA GLN A 232 -23.11 -4.97 -20.73
C GLN A 232 -23.18 -4.05 -21.95
N PHE A 233 -22.08 -3.93 -22.67
CA PHE A 233 -21.98 -3.17 -23.91
C PHE A 233 -21.62 -4.10 -25.06
N LYS A 234 -22.01 -3.75 -26.28
CA LYS A 234 -21.67 -4.52 -27.49
C LYS A 234 -20.22 -4.37 -27.92
N SER A 235 -19.59 -3.24 -27.55
CA SER A 235 -18.19 -2.93 -27.78
C SER A 235 -17.61 -2.29 -26.52
N SER A 236 -16.27 -2.21 -26.43
CA SER A 236 -15.60 -1.54 -25.33
C SER A 236 -16.00 -0.07 -25.24
N PRO A 237 -16.58 0.39 -24.13
CA PRO A 237 -16.95 1.78 -23.96
C PRO A 237 -15.73 2.64 -23.60
N SER A 238 -15.81 3.94 -23.91
CA SER A 238 -14.93 4.95 -23.30
C SER A 238 -15.54 5.41 -21.97
N VAL A 239 -14.68 5.61 -20.96
CA VAL A 239 -15.12 5.92 -19.61
C VAL A 239 -14.34 7.12 -19.06
N ALA A 240 -15.06 8.09 -18.50
CA ALA A 240 -14.50 9.18 -17.72
C ALA A 240 -15.12 9.21 -16.33
N PHE A 241 -14.38 9.73 -15.36
CA PHE A 241 -14.83 9.83 -13.97
C PHE A 241 -14.74 11.27 -13.48
N ASP A 242 -15.83 11.74 -12.88
CA ASP A 242 -15.88 12.98 -12.13
C ASP A 242 -15.67 12.69 -10.65
N PRO A 243 -14.50 13.02 -10.09
CA PRO A 243 -14.19 12.75 -8.69
C PRO A 243 -14.94 13.67 -7.72
N THR A 244 -15.49 14.79 -8.19
CA THR A 244 -16.15 15.78 -7.32
C THR A 244 -17.51 15.33 -6.85
N VAL A 245 -18.23 14.58 -7.72
CA VAL A 245 -19.57 14.07 -7.44
C VAL A 245 -19.66 12.54 -7.56
N GLY A 246 -18.54 11.84 -7.72
CA GLY A 246 -18.51 10.39 -7.79
C GLY A 246 -19.30 9.81 -8.97
N THR A 247 -19.19 10.41 -10.15
CA THR A 247 -19.98 10.05 -11.33
C THR A 247 -19.14 9.51 -12.46
N PHE A 248 -19.50 8.36 -13.00
CA PHE A 248 -18.91 7.81 -14.23
C PHE A 248 -19.74 8.18 -15.44
N TYR A 249 -19.09 8.69 -16.47
CA TYR A 249 -19.63 8.92 -17.80
C TYR A 249 -19.12 7.82 -18.72
N ILE A 250 -20.04 7.12 -19.37
CA ILE A 250 -19.73 5.95 -20.19
C ILE A 250 -20.36 6.13 -21.58
N ALA A 251 -19.51 6.19 -22.59
CA ALA A 251 -19.92 6.32 -23.99
C ALA A 251 -19.36 5.16 -24.82
N ASN A 252 -20.21 4.45 -25.55
CA ASN A 252 -19.78 3.38 -26.44
C ASN A 252 -20.23 3.57 -27.89
N ASN A 253 -20.97 4.62 -28.16
CA ASN A 253 -21.40 5.00 -29.50
C ASN A 253 -21.77 6.49 -29.55
N LYS A 254 -22.06 6.98 -30.75
CA LYS A 254 -22.42 8.39 -31.00
C LYS A 254 -23.82 8.80 -30.45
N GLN A 255 -24.63 7.85 -29.98
CA GLN A 255 -26.04 8.10 -29.70
C GLN A 255 -26.41 8.18 -28.23
N LYS A 256 -25.63 7.54 -27.35
CA LYS A 256 -25.97 7.42 -25.93
C LYS A 256 -24.76 7.71 -25.05
N LEU A 257 -25.00 8.51 -24.03
CA LEU A 257 -24.09 8.72 -22.92
C LEU A 257 -24.78 8.19 -21.64
N TYR A 258 -24.19 7.21 -21.00
CA TYR A 258 -24.63 6.68 -19.73
C TYR A 258 -23.93 7.41 -18.60
N VAL A 259 -24.68 7.79 -17.57
CA VAL A 259 -24.20 8.53 -16.40
C VAL A 259 -24.49 7.68 -15.17
N PHE A 260 -23.45 7.09 -14.60
CA PHE A 260 -23.57 6.24 -13.42
C PHE A 260 -23.17 7.01 -12.17
N HIS A 261 -24.13 7.22 -11.26
CA HIS A 261 -23.94 7.85 -9.96
C HIS A 261 -23.57 6.80 -8.92
N THR A 262 -22.35 6.88 -8.38
CA THR A 262 -21.82 5.83 -7.49
C THR A 262 -22.55 5.74 -6.16
N ASP A 263 -22.96 6.86 -5.60
CA ASP A 263 -23.62 6.93 -4.29
C ASP A 263 -25.04 6.35 -4.34
N GLU A 264 -25.80 6.73 -5.36
CA GLU A 264 -27.18 6.29 -5.57
C GLU A 264 -27.27 4.93 -6.26
N ARG A 265 -26.20 4.52 -6.95
CA ARG A 265 -26.10 3.28 -7.74
C ARG A 265 -27.11 3.20 -8.89
N ILE A 266 -27.48 4.35 -9.43
CA ILE A 266 -28.37 4.49 -10.57
C ILE A 266 -27.60 4.86 -11.82
N THR A 267 -28.13 4.47 -12.97
CA THR A 267 -27.60 4.84 -14.28
C THR A 267 -28.66 5.61 -15.05
N ASP A 268 -28.36 6.86 -15.34
CA ASP A 268 -29.10 7.67 -16.26
C ASP A 268 -28.63 7.48 -17.70
N THR A 269 -29.47 7.75 -18.65
CA THR A 269 -29.12 7.69 -20.07
C THR A 269 -29.52 8.98 -20.77
N ILE A 270 -28.50 9.65 -21.30
CA ILE A 270 -28.64 10.85 -22.11
C ILE A 270 -28.68 10.42 -23.58
N GLN A 271 -29.75 10.79 -24.31
CA GLN A 271 -29.80 10.62 -25.76
C GLN A 271 -29.04 11.78 -26.40
N VAL A 272 -27.98 11.44 -27.10
CA VAL A 272 -27.18 12.44 -27.82
C VAL A 272 -27.93 12.89 -29.06
N LYS A 273 -28.17 14.20 -29.18
CA LYS A 273 -29.00 14.78 -30.25
C LYS A 273 -28.18 15.15 -31.51
N GLY A 274 -26.87 15.20 -31.39
CA GLY A 274 -26.02 15.54 -32.52
C GLY A 274 -24.56 15.71 -32.19
N GLY A 275 -23.77 16.08 -33.19
CA GLY A 275 -22.34 16.26 -33.12
C GLY A 275 -21.57 14.95 -33.25
N GLU A 276 -20.27 15.02 -33.12
CA GLU A 276 -19.39 13.90 -33.34
C GLU A 276 -18.65 13.48 -32.07
N PHE A 277 -18.91 12.26 -31.62
CA PHE A 277 -18.07 11.57 -30.62
C PHE A 277 -16.88 10.96 -31.34
N VAL A 278 -15.69 11.46 -31.07
CA VAL A 278 -14.48 11.17 -31.86
C VAL A 278 -13.60 10.06 -31.29
N ALA A 279 -13.87 9.61 -30.07
CA ALA A 279 -13.10 8.53 -29.44
C ALA A 279 -13.29 7.19 -30.18
N ASN A 280 -12.17 6.56 -30.50
CA ASN A 280 -12.12 5.23 -31.13
C ASN A 280 -11.65 4.14 -30.15
N TYR A 281 -11.09 4.53 -28.99
CA TYR A 281 -10.53 3.64 -27.97
C TYR A 281 -11.12 3.95 -26.59
N PRO A 282 -11.15 2.97 -25.67
CA PRO A 282 -11.76 3.12 -24.34
C PRO A 282 -11.20 4.25 -23.47
N ASN A 283 -9.95 4.63 -23.67
CA ASN A 283 -9.25 5.66 -22.90
C ASN A 283 -9.33 7.07 -23.52
N GLN A 284 -10.16 7.27 -24.54
CA GLN A 284 -10.27 8.54 -25.26
C GLN A 284 -11.50 9.38 -24.84
N LEU A 285 -11.91 9.25 -23.60
CA LEU A 285 -12.89 10.10 -22.92
C LEU A 285 -12.31 10.58 -21.61
N ILE A 286 -12.38 11.88 -21.33
CA ILE A 286 -11.87 12.47 -20.11
C ILE A 286 -12.86 13.49 -19.56
N TYR A 287 -12.95 13.59 -18.22
CA TYR A 287 -13.70 14.64 -17.56
C TYR A 287 -12.75 15.77 -17.17
N LEU A 288 -13.18 17.00 -17.42
CA LEU A 288 -12.46 18.24 -17.11
C LEU A 288 -13.14 18.90 -15.91
N PRO A 289 -12.61 18.77 -14.69
CA PRO A 289 -13.33 19.17 -13.46
C PRO A 289 -13.64 20.66 -13.37
N GLU A 290 -12.70 21.52 -13.77
CA GLU A 290 -12.87 22.98 -13.67
C GLU A 290 -13.93 23.53 -14.61
N GLN A 291 -14.10 22.89 -15.76
CA GLN A 291 -15.08 23.27 -16.76
C GLN A 291 -16.39 22.48 -16.65
N HIS A 292 -16.45 21.48 -15.76
CA HIS A 292 -17.58 20.54 -15.65
C HIS A 292 -17.96 19.94 -17.00
N GLN A 293 -16.99 19.51 -17.79
CA GLN A 293 -17.17 19.16 -19.19
C GLN A 293 -16.52 17.84 -19.55
N LEU A 294 -17.16 17.06 -20.42
CA LEU A 294 -16.58 15.87 -21.02
C LEU A 294 -15.86 16.23 -22.31
N LEU A 295 -14.65 15.68 -22.45
CA LEU A 295 -13.85 15.75 -23.65
C LEU A 295 -13.68 14.35 -24.24
N SER A 296 -14.14 14.14 -25.47
CA SER A 296 -13.77 13.03 -26.32
C SER A 296 -12.65 13.47 -27.26
N TYR A 297 -11.60 12.67 -27.39
CA TYR A 297 -10.47 13.04 -28.23
C TYR A 297 -9.99 11.89 -29.11
N ASN A 298 -9.38 12.26 -30.24
CA ASN A 298 -8.67 11.37 -31.15
C ASN A 298 -7.47 12.10 -31.71
N LEU A 299 -6.32 11.94 -31.08
CA LEU A 299 -5.11 12.66 -31.47
C LEU A 299 -4.59 12.26 -32.86
N ASN A 300 -4.84 11.01 -33.30
CA ASN A 300 -4.40 10.60 -34.65
C ASN A 300 -5.17 11.27 -35.78
N GLU A 301 -6.40 11.65 -35.52
CA GLU A 301 -7.26 12.37 -36.48
C GLU A 301 -7.29 13.86 -36.19
N ASN A 302 -6.54 14.33 -35.21
CA ASN A 302 -6.49 15.74 -34.78
C ASN A 302 -7.85 16.29 -34.37
N LEU A 303 -8.65 15.48 -33.64
CA LEU A 303 -10.01 15.84 -33.28
C LEU A 303 -10.18 15.88 -31.77
N TYR A 304 -10.78 16.96 -31.29
CA TYR A 304 -11.42 17.06 -29.97
C TYR A 304 -12.92 17.29 -30.15
N SER A 305 -13.71 16.78 -29.21
CA SER A 305 -15.13 17.04 -29.16
C SER A 305 -15.60 17.16 -27.72
N PHE A 306 -16.22 18.28 -27.40
CA PHE A 306 -16.72 18.59 -26.06
C PHE A 306 -18.22 18.31 -26.00
N PHE A 307 -18.66 17.65 -24.93
CA PHE A 307 -20.08 17.43 -24.71
C PHE A 307 -20.73 18.66 -24.11
N ASP A 308 -21.78 19.17 -24.74
CA ASP A 308 -22.62 20.25 -24.24
C ASP A 308 -23.89 19.64 -23.62
N PRO A 309 -24.03 19.68 -22.27
CA PRO A 309 -25.20 19.13 -21.59
C PRO A 309 -26.52 19.83 -21.96
N ALA A 310 -26.46 21.13 -22.25
CA ALA A 310 -27.67 21.92 -22.55
C ALA A 310 -28.31 21.52 -23.90
N SER A 311 -27.47 21.36 -24.92
CA SER A 311 -27.93 20.88 -26.23
C SER A 311 -27.94 19.35 -26.36
N GLN A 312 -27.37 18.64 -25.39
CA GLN A 312 -27.15 17.19 -25.43
C GLN A 312 -26.39 16.75 -26.69
N SER A 313 -25.41 17.52 -27.09
CA SER A 313 -24.67 17.27 -28.33
C SER A 313 -23.17 17.43 -28.13
N TRP A 314 -22.42 16.78 -29.01
CA TRP A 314 -20.97 16.95 -29.10
C TRP A 314 -20.64 18.12 -30.01
N LYS A 315 -19.71 18.98 -29.56
CA LYS A 315 -19.19 20.09 -30.34
C LYS A 315 -17.73 19.81 -30.65
N GLY A 316 -17.43 19.43 -31.86
CA GLY A 316 -16.09 19.09 -32.32
C GLY A 316 -15.26 20.32 -32.62
N THR A 317 -13.97 20.22 -32.41
CA THR A 317 -12.96 21.15 -32.89
C THR A 317 -11.73 20.37 -33.37
N GLN A 318 -11.06 20.92 -34.37
CA GLN A 318 -9.83 20.33 -34.87
C GLN A 318 -8.64 20.83 -34.08
N VAL A 319 -7.69 19.95 -33.81
CA VAL A 319 -6.47 20.25 -33.09
C VAL A 319 -5.30 20.16 -34.05
N ALA A 320 -4.40 21.12 -34.01
CA ALA A 320 -3.18 21.07 -34.80
C ALA A 320 -2.15 20.11 -34.19
N VAL A 321 -2.30 18.83 -34.42
CA VAL A 321 -1.27 17.81 -34.11
C VAL A 321 -0.47 17.54 -35.39
N GLN A 322 0.85 17.62 -35.33
CA GLN A 322 1.72 17.45 -36.51
C GLN A 322 2.08 15.99 -36.81
N GLU A 323 1.79 15.05 -35.90
CA GLU A 323 2.22 13.66 -35.97
C GLU A 323 1.09 12.68 -35.66
N HIS A 324 1.09 11.54 -36.33
CA HIS A 324 0.04 10.51 -36.23
C HIS A 324 0.46 9.26 -35.42
N ASP A 325 1.33 9.42 -34.41
CA ASP A 325 1.93 8.31 -33.66
C ASP A 325 1.27 8.10 -32.30
N TYR A 326 -0.02 8.40 -32.17
CA TYR A 326 -0.69 8.43 -30.87
C TYR A 326 -1.78 7.37 -30.68
N TRP A 327 -1.81 6.32 -31.47
CA TRP A 327 -2.75 5.23 -31.25
C TRP A 327 -2.50 4.57 -29.89
N ASN A 328 -3.58 4.35 -29.12
CA ASN A 328 -3.51 3.84 -27.77
C ASN A 328 -2.56 4.62 -26.82
N ASN A 329 -2.43 5.93 -27.03
CA ASN A 329 -1.80 6.81 -26.06
C ASN A 329 -2.62 6.92 -24.77
N THR A 330 -1.98 7.36 -23.72
CA THR A 330 -2.67 7.76 -22.48
C THR A 330 -2.77 9.26 -22.43
N LEU A 331 -3.97 9.78 -22.15
CA LEU A 331 -4.20 11.20 -21.92
C LEU A 331 -4.67 11.41 -20.49
N VAL A 332 -4.10 12.41 -19.83
CA VAL A 332 -4.50 12.82 -18.47
C VAL A 332 -4.64 14.34 -18.43
N TYR A 333 -5.65 14.81 -17.70
CA TYR A 333 -5.82 16.22 -17.42
C TYR A 333 -4.98 16.63 -16.21
N ASN A 334 -4.25 17.73 -16.34
CA ASN A 334 -3.51 18.34 -15.24
C ASN A 334 -4.25 19.59 -14.75
N PRO A 335 -4.92 19.54 -13.57
CA PRO A 335 -5.70 20.66 -13.06
C PRO A 335 -4.83 21.86 -12.64
N ALA A 336 -3.54 21.64 -12.34
CA ALA A 336 -2.66 22.74 -11.89
C ALA A 336 -2.45 23.83 -12.97
N ASN A 337 -2.59 23.50 -14.24
CA ASN A 337 -2.42 24.43 -15.35
C ASN A 337 -3.39 24.19 -16.52
N SER A 338 -4.47 23.47 -16.27
CA SER A 338 -5.53 23.16 -17.26
C SER A 338 -5.01 22.53 -18.56
N SER A 339 -3.87 21.80 -18.48
CA SER A 339 -3.28 21.14 -19.64
C SER A 339 -3.70 19.69 -19.77
N LEU A 340 -3.64 19.18 -20.99
CA LEU A 340 -3.70 17.75 -21.27
C LEU A 340 -2.29 17.23 -21.51
N ILE A 341 -1.95 16.13 -20.85
CA ILE A 341 -0.67 15.46 -20.98
C ILE A 341 -0.89 14.10 -21.61
N SER A 342 -0.35 13.89 -22.80
CA SER A 342 -0.38 12.60 -23.48
C SER A 342 1.01 11.96 -23.45
N PHE A 343 1.06 10.65 -23.18
CA PHE A 343 2.30 9.91 -23.16
C PHE A 343 2.20 8.63 -23.98
N GLY A 344 3.29 8.35 -24.72
CA GLY A 344 3.44 7.14 -25.48
C GLY A 344 2.48 7.05 -26.67
N GLY A 345 2.21 5.85 -27.08
CA GLY A 345 1.36 5.52 -28.20
C GLY A 345 2.09 4.65 -29.24
N TYR A 346 1.38 4.35 -30.31
CA TYR A 346 1.85 3.55 -31.41
C TYR A 346 1.58 4.25 -32.74
N GLY A 347 2.50 4.20 -33.66
CA GLY A 347 2.34 4.69 -35.01
C GLY A 347 3.52 4.33 -35.87
N HIS A 348 3.31 4.33 -37.21
CA HIS A 348 4.36 3.99 -38.18
C HIS A 348 5.16 2.72 -37.81
N TYR A 349 4.45 1.66 -37.31
CA TYR A 349 5.01 0.37 -36.93
C TYR A 349 5.97 0.38 -35.72
N HIS A 350 5.97 1.43 -34.91
CA HIS A 350 6.75 1.48 -33.67
C HIS A 350 5.99 2.10 -32.50
N TYR A 351 6.45 1.78 -31.29
CA TYR A 351 6.01 2.45 -30.07
C TYR A 351 6.83 3.71 -29.86
N ASN A 352 6.21 4.72 -29.25
CA ASN A 352 6.91 5.96 -28.99
C ASN A 352 7.05 6.25 -27.47
N ASN A 353 7.95 7.15 -27.12
CA ASN A 353 8.19 7.68 -25.79
C ASN A 353 7.97 9.21 -25.76
N LYS A 354 7.11 9.71 -26.62
CA LYS A 354 6.80 11.12 -26.73
C LYS A 354 5.87 11.54 -25.60
N LEU A 355 6.14 12.69 -25.02
CA LEU A 355 5.25 13.42 -24.15
C LEU A 355 4.70 14.61 -24.92
N LEU A 356 3.39 14.69 -25.03
CA LEU A 356 2.69 15.81 -25.63
C LEU A 356 1.97 16.59 -24.54
N ILE A 357 2.16 17.90 -24.48
CA ILE A 357 1.40 18.80 -23.61
C ILE A 357 0.60 19.72 -24.52
N CYS A 358 -0.71 19.76 -24.34
CA CYS A 358 -1.60 20.60 -25.09
C CYS A 358 -2.66 21.25 -24.18
N TYR A 359 -3.19 22.36 -24.67
CA TYR A 359 -4.20 23.15 -23.96
C TYR A 359 -5.47 23.19 -24.81
N PRO A 360 -6.51 22.43 -24.47
CA PRO A 360 -7.67 22.22 -25.36
C PRO A 360 -8.53 23.47 -25.58
N TYR A 361 -8.31 24.51 -24.77
CA TYR A 361 -9.07 25.78 -24.83
C TYR A 361 -8.27 26.97 -25.35
N GLU A 362 -7.01 26.75 -25.71
CA GLU A 362 -6.11 27.82 -26.14
C GLU A 362 -5.53 27.49 -27.50
N ASP A 363 -5.35 28.52 -28.35
CA ASP A 363 -4.59 28.41 -29.61
C ASP A 363 -3.08 28.33 -29.33
N THR A 364 -2.68 27.83 -28.19
CA THR A 364 -1.28 27.72 -27.78
C THR A 364 -0.62 26.53 -28.46
N PRO A 365 0.61 26.68 -28.98
CA PRO A 365 1.33 25.60 -29.62
C PRO A 365 1.53 24.43 -28.71
N GLN A 366 1.29 23.23 -29.20
CA GLN A 366 1.54 21.99 -28.47
C GLN A 366 3.04 21.85 -28.23
N ARG A 367 3.38 21.37 -27.01
CA ARG A 367 4.76 21.12 -26.66
C ARG A 367 5.05 19.62 -26.73
N HIS A 368 5.97 19.24 -27.59
CA HIS A 368 6.47 17.86 -27.72
C HIS A 368 7.79 17.70 -26.98
N LEU A 369 7.91 16.65 -26.18
CA LEU A 369 9.15 16.25 -25.50
C LEU A 369 9.45 14.79 -25.80
N ASN A 370 10.66 14.50 -26.27
CA ASN A 370 11.15 13.14 -26.41
C ASN A 370 11.83 12.72 -25.11
N LEU A 371 11.32 11.68 -24.47
CA LEU A 371 11.84 11.19 -23.20
C LEU A 371 12.87 10.09 -23.46
N THR A 372 14.11 10.45 -23.74
CA THR A 372 15.19 9.53 -24.13
C THR A 372 15.50 8.46 -23.09
N ASN A 373 15.21 8.71 -21.81
CA ASN A 373 15.46 7.79 -20.69
C ASN A 373 14.28 6.86 -20.39
N ILE A 374 13.20 6.94 -21.15
CA ILE A 374 12.00 6.12 -20.96
C ILE A 374 11.79 5.27 -22.21
N HIS A 375 11.63 3.97 -22.00
CA HIS A 375 11.32 3.06 -23.11
C HIS A 375 9.97 3.43 -23.76
N PRO A 376 9.86 3.33 -25.11
CA PRO A 376 8.60 3.49 -25.81
C PRO A 376 7.50 2.57 -25.27
N ARG A 377 6.26 3.07 -25.18
CA ARG A 377 5.13 2.37 -24.61
C ARG A 377 3.85 2.65 -25.36
N TYR A 378 2.90 1.69 -25.28
CA TYR A 378 1.52 1.93 -25.67
C TYR A 378 0.57 1.40 -24.59
N SER A 379 -0.66 1.86 -24.56
CA SER A 379 -1.66 1.54 -23.54
C SER A 379 -1.12 1.74 -22.10
N SER A 380 -0.34 2.79 -21.90
CA SER A 380 0.21 3.15 -20.60
C SER A 380 -0.91 3.64 -19.68
N SER A 381 -0.80 3.35 -18.38
CA SER A 381 -1.57 4.06 -17.36
C SER A 381 -0.73 5.21 -16.83
N CYS A 382 -1.31 6.41 -16.80
CA CYS A 382 -0.66 7.58 -16.23
C CYS A 382 -1.38 7.99 -14.95
N LEU A 383 -0.64 8.08 -13.85
CA LEU A 383 -1.10 8.66 -12.60
C LEU A 383 -0.34 9.96 -12.38
N LEU A 384 -1.08 11.06 -12.30
CA LEU A 384 -0.52 12.36 -11.96
C LEU A 384 -0.71 12.56 -10.45
N TYR A 385 0.41 12.67 -9.72
CA TYR A 385 0.40 13.05 -8.33
C TYR A 385 0.68 14.55 -8.23
N THR A 386 -0.29 15.30 -7.71
CA THR A 386 -0.05 16.67 -7.24
C THR A 386 0.37 16.60 -5.79
N SER A 387 1.59 17.02 -5.49
CA SER A 387 2.09 17.21 -4.11
C SER A 387 1.56 18.49 -3.52
#